data_df8ccadd25b229504efd90ab43925c52
#
_entry.id   df8ccadd25b229504efd90ab43925c52
#
_cell.length_a   1.000
_cell.length_b   1.000
_cell.length_c   1.000
_cell.angle_alpha   90.00
_cell.angle_beta   90.00
_cell.angle_gamma   90.00
#
_symmetry.space_group_name_H-M   'P 1'
#
loop_
_entity.id
_entity.type
_entity.pdbx_description
1 polymer ?
#
loop_
_entity_poly.entity_id
_entity_poly.type
_entity_poly.pdbx_seq_one_letter_code
_entity_poly.pdbx_strand_id
1 'polypeptide(L)'
;MKIRTVLTTKSAQILSVRPENSISEAIAMLAQYNIGAVIVLDEAGKLAGILSERDVMRAIANDAAVLNQPVSGVMTSKVITGRPQDDLQSVMITMTERRFRHLPIMDDDTLIGIISIGDVVKAQMDDYQGKIDTLHIQITEGEVAE
;
A
#
# COMPACT_ATOMS: atom_id res chain seq x y z
N MET A 1 -14.21 -9.49 0.66
CA MET A 1 -12.78 -9.94 0.63
C MET A 1 -12.02 -9.22 1.73
N LYS A 2 -11.16 -9.94 2.42
CA LYS A 2 -10.33 -9.39 3.49
C LYS A 2 -8.96 -8.98 2.95
N ILE A 3 -8.34 -8.01 3.58
CA ILE A 3 -6.99 -7.54 3.24
C ILE A 3 -5.98 -8.69 3.27
N ARG A 4 -6.12 -9.62 4.19
CA ARG A 4 -5.31 -10.84 4.26
C ARG A 4 -5.23 -11.55 2.90
N THR A 5 -6.36 -11.67 2.20
CA THR A 5 -6.42 -12.32 0.89
C THR A 5 -5.62 -11.54 -0.16
N VAL A 6 -5.70 -10.22 -0.13
CA VAL A 6 -4.93 -9.35 -1.05
C VAL A 6 -3.42 -9.55 -0.82
N LEU A 7 -2.99 -9.63 0.43
CA LEU A 7 -1.57 -9.83 0.76
C LEU A 7 -1.02 -11.16 0.26
N THR A 8 -1.84 -12.21 0.17
CA THR A 8 -1.38 -13.52 -0.31
C THR A 8 -1.03 -13.51 -1.80
N THR A 9 -1.55 -12.55 -2.58
CA THR A 9 -1.28 -12.44 -4.01
C THR A 9 -0.13 -11.50 -4.33
N LYS A 10 0.41 -10.81 -3.32
CA LYS A 10 1.55 -9.91 -3.46
C LYS A 10 2.85 -10.63 -3.09
N SER A 11 3.97 -10.10 -3.64
CA SER A 11 5.29 -10.45 -3.14
C SER A 11 5.40 -10.11 -1.65
N ALA A 12 5.93 -11.03 -0.87
CA ALA A 12 6.06 -10.86 0.58
C ALA A 12 7.19 -9.89 0.97
N GLN A 13 7.93 -9.35 0.01
CA GLN A 13 9.07 -8.48 0.29
C GLN A 13 8.59 -7.09 0.74
N ILE A 14 8.97 -6.70 1.95
CA ILE A 14 8.76 -5.35 2.46
C ILE A 14 10.06 -4.56 2.26
N LEU A 15 9.99 -3.52 1.41
CA LEU A 15 11.11 -2.64 1.17
C LEU A 15 11.04 -1.47 2.15
N SER A 16 12.16 -1.17 2.78
CA SER A 16 12.21 -0.12 3.80
C SER A 16 13.50 0.67 3.74
N VAL A 17 13.44 1.87 4.30
CA VAL A 17 14.61 2.73 4.55
C VAL A 17 14.63 3.10 6.02
N ARG A 18 15.73 3.68 6.46
CA ARG A 18 15.90 4.20 7.81
C ARG A 18 15.56 5.69 7.83
N PRO A 19 15.16 6.24 8.99
CA PRO A 19 14.90 7.68 9.11
C PRO A 19 16.09 8.55 8.73
N GLU A 20 17.31 8.09 8.99
CA GLU A 20 18.56 8.79 8.68
C GLU A 20 19.04 8.64 7.23
N ASN A 21 18.45 7.75 6.45
CA ASN A 21 18.75 7.67 5.02
C ASN A 21 18.39 8.99 4.33
N SER A 22 19.15 9.35 3.29
CA SER A 22 18.84 10.56 2.53
C SER A 22 17.62 10.37 1.63
N ILE A 23 16.97 11.47 1.29
CA ILE A 23 15.88 11.47 0.31
C ILE A 23 16.36 10.88 -1.01
N SER A 24 17.59 11.19 -1.45
CA SER A 24 18.19 10.61 -2.66
C SER A 24 18.24 9.08 -2.61
N GLU A 25 18.64 8.51 -1.47
CA GLU A 25 18.69 7.05 -1.31
C GLU A 25 17.29 6.44 -1.40
N ALA A 26 16.29 7.09 -0.79
CA ALA A 26 14.92 6.64 -0.86
C ALA A 26 14.37 6.71 -2.29
N ILE A 27 14.65 7.79 -3.01
CA ILE A 27 14.25 7.96 -4.42
C ILE A 27 14.86 6.83 -5.27
N ALA A 28 16.12 6.52 -5.06
CA ALA A 28 16.80 5.44 -5.79
C ALA A 28 16.08 4.10 -5.59
N MET A 29 15.62 3.83 -4.37
CA MET A 29 14.85 2.62 -4.07
C MET A 29 13.47 2.63 -4.74
N LEU A 30 12.75 3.75 -4.69
CA LEU A 30 11.46 3.89 -5.35
C LEU A 30 11.59 3.63 -6.86
N ALA A 31 12.62 4.18 -7.49
CA ALA A 31 12.88 4.01 -8.91
C ALA A 31 13.30 2.58 -9.27
N GLN A 32 14.22 2.00 -8.50
CA GLN A 32 14.74 0.66 -8.74
C GLN A 32 13.65 -0.41 -8.68
N TYR A 33 12.77 -0.32 -7.70
CA TYR A 33 11.71 -1.31 -7.48
C TYR A 33 10.37 -0.91 -8.08
N ASN A 34 10.30 0.24 -8.75
CA ASN A 34 9.08 0.77 -9.38
C ASN A 34 7.89 0.79 -8.40
N ILE A 35 8.13 1.38 -7.25
CA ILE A 35 7.11 1.51 -6.17
C ILE A 35 6.83 2.98 -5.89
N GLY A 36 5.62 3.26 -5.42
CA GLY A 36 5.17 4.64 -5.16
C GLY A 36 5.38 5.11 -3.73
N ALA A 37 5.77 4.22 -2.84
CA ALA A 37 6.04 4.55 -1.44
C ALA A 37 6.96 3.52 -0.81
N VAL A 38 7.71 3.94 0.19
CA VAL A 38 8.62 3.09 0.94
C VAL A 38 8.34 3.25 2.44
N ILE A 39 8.40 2.14 3.15
CA ILE A 39 8.26 2.10 4.60
C ILE A 39 9.54 2.65 5.24
N VAL A 40 9.38 3.39 6.32
CA VAL A 40 10.50 3.86 7.14
C VAL A 40 10.46 3.12 8.47
N LEU A 41 11.49 2.33 8.73
CA LEU A 41 11.62 1.56 9.96
C LEU A 41 12.73 2.16 10.83
N ASP A 42 12.48 2.24 12.13
CA ASP A 42 13.48 2.70 13.08
C ASP A 42 14.53 1.61 13.37
N GLU A 43 15.48 1.91 14.25
CA GLU A 43 16.56 1.00 14.62
C GLU A 43 16.04 -0.30 15.24
N ALA A 44 14.90 -0.24 15.93
CA ALA A 44 14.25 -1.42 16.51
C ALA A 44 13.40 -2.20 15.51
N GLY A 45 13.34 -1.77 14.25
CA GLY A 45 12.53 -2.40 13.21
C GLY A 45 11.05 -2.03 13.28
N LYS A 46 10.69 -1.02 14.05
CA LYS A 46 9.31 -0.55 14.16
C LYS A 46 8.99 0.49 13.11
N LEU A 47 7.71 0.56 12.74
CA LEU A 47 7.23 1.53 11.77
C LEU A 47 7.40 2.96 12.30
N ALA A 48 8.29 3.73 11.69
CA ALA A 48 8.54 5.13 12.03
C ALA A 48 7.77 6.09 11.11
N GLY A 49 7.52 5.68 9.89
CA GLY A 49 6.83 6.52 8.91
C GLY A 49 6.68 5.85 7.57
N ILE A 50 6.18 6.63 6.63
CA ILE A 50 6.08 6.25 5.23
C ILE A 50 6.49 7.44 4.36
N LEU A 51 7.24 7.17 3.30
CA LEU A 51 7.65 8.18 2.34
C LEU A 51 7.08 7.83 0.97
N SER A 52 6.20 8.67 0.45
CA SER A 52 5.61 8.51 -0.87
C SER A 52 6.27 9.40 -1.90
N GLU A 53 6.08 9.07 -3.19
CA GLU A 53 6.48 9.94 -4.31
C GLU A 53 5.92 11.36 -4.14
N ARG A 54 4.69 11.47 -3.65
CA ARG A 54 4.03 12.75 -3.43
C ARG A 54 4.72 13.58 -2.35
N ASP A 55 5.14 12.93 -1.25
CA ASP A 55 5.91 13.58 -0.19
C ASP A 55 7.20 14.17 -0.74
N VAL A 56 7.91 13.39 -1.56
CA VAL A 56 9.17 13.79 -2.19
C VAL A 56 8.94 14.97 -3.14
N MET A 57 7.91 14.89 -3.98
CA MET A 57 7.59 15.94 -4.93
C MET A 57 7.28 17.25 -4.22
N ARG A 58 6.49 17.22 -3.15
CA ARG A 58 6.16 18.41 -2.35
C ARG A 58 7.40 19.01 -1.69
N ALA A 59 8.28 18.16 -1.17
CA ALA A 59 9.51 18.61 -0.54
C ALA A 59 10.44 19.30 -1.53
N ILE A 60 10.60 18.74 -2.73
CA ILE A 60 11.42 19.33 -3.79
C ILE A 60 10.85 20.66 -4.27
N ALA A 61 9.53 20.75 -4.37
CA ALA A 61 8.85 22.00 -4.77
C ALA A 61 9.12 23.14 -3.78
N ASN A 62 9.28 22.82 -2.49
CA ASN A 62 9.62 23.81 -1.46
C ASN A 62 11.11 24.14 -1.42
N ASP A 63 11.97 23.14 -1.60
CA ASP A 63 13.42 23.29 -1.54
C ASP A 63 14.10 22.17 -2.32
N ALA A 64 14.69 22.50 -3.47
CA ALA A 64 15.38 21.53 -4.31
C ALA A 64 16.61 20.90 -3.62
N ALA A 65 17.16 21.54 -2.59
CA ALA A 65 18.29 21.05 -1.82
C ALA A 65 17.91 19.93 -0.83
N VAL A 66 16.63 19.59 -0.73
CA VAL A 66 16.11 18.58 0.21
C VAL A 66 16.67 17.18 -0.06
N LEU A 67 17.19 16.91 -1.24
CA LEU A 67 17.65 15.58 -1.65
C LEU A 67 18.72 14.98 -0.72
N ASN A 68 19.52 15.82 -0.09
CA ASN A 68 20.58 15.40 0.83
C ASN A 68 20.12 15.37 2.30
N GLN A 69 18.87 15.75 2.54
CA GLN A 69 18.29 15.75 3.88
C GLN A 69 17.81 14.35 4.26
N PRO A 70 17.69 14.05 5.56
CA PRO A 70 17.22 12.74 6.00
C PRO A 70 15.72 12.55 5.69
N VAL A 71 15.34 11.32 5.42
CA VAL A 71 13.96 10.90 5.19
C VAL A 71 13.05 11.36 6.33
N SER A 72 13.52 11.32 7.57
CA SER A 72 12.75 11.71 8.75
C SER A 72 12.18 13.13 8.70
N GLY A 73 12.82 14.02 7.96
CA GLY A 73 12.36 15.41 7.80
C GLY A 73 11.21 15.57 6.80
N VAL A 74 10.95 14.56 5.98
CA VAL A 74 9.97 14.63 4.89
C VAL A 74 8.87 13.58 5.02
N MET A 75 9.15 12.43 5.63
CA MET A 75 8.21 11.33 5.76
C MET A 75 6.94 11.72 6.50
N THR A 76 5.85 10.99 6.23
CA THR A 76 4.65 11.04 7.04
C THR A 76 4.87 10.16 8.26
N SER A 77 4.84 10.73 9.48
CA SER A 77 5.09 9.99 10.72
C SER A 77 3.81 9.50 11.39
N LYS A 78 2.68 10.18 11.21
CA LYS A 78 1.37 9.70 11.67
C LYS A 78 0.77 8.80 10.61
N VAL A 79 1.25 7.56 10.55
CA VAL A 79 0.87 6.61 9.51
C VAL A 79 -0.49 6.01 9.83
N ILE A 80 -1.38 6.05 8.84
CA ILE A 80 -2.63 5.29 8.89
C ILE A 80 -2.29 3.86 8.52
N THR A 81 -2.67 2.90 9.35
CA THR A 81 -2.41 1.48 9.13
C THR A 81 -3.72 0.70 9.04
N GLY A 82 -3.66 -0.43 8.37
CA GLY A 82 -4.75 -1.40 8.33
C GLY A 82 -4.37 -2.70 9.01
N ARG A 83 -5.33 -3.61 9.09
CA ARG A 83 -5.15 -4.94 9.68
C ARG A 83 -5.54 -6.03 8.69
N PRO A 84 -5.00 -7.25 8.83
CA PRO A 84 -5.32 -8.35 7.90
C PRO A 84 -6.81 -8.67 7.80
N GLN A 85 -7.54 -8.49 8.91
CA GLN A 85 -8.97 -8.78 8.98
C GLN A 85 -9.86 -7.66 8.45
N ASP A 86 -9.29 -6.50 8.09
CA ASP A 86 -10.06 -5.39 7.55
C ASP A 86 -10.68 -5.78 6.20
N ASP A 87 -11.86 -5.24 5.93
CA ASP A 87 -12.58 -5.47 4.69
C ASP A 87 -12.00 -4.60 3.56
N LEU A 88 -11.79 -5.21 2.39
CA LEU A 88 -11.23 -4.53 1.22
C LEU A 88 -12.03 -3.28 0.84
N GLN A 89 -13.37 -3.38 0.86
CA GLN A 89 -14.23 -2.27 0.48
C GLN A 89 -14.10 -1.10 1.45
N SER A 90 -14.03 -1.39 2.75
CA SER A 90 -13.82 -0.37 3.78
C SER A 90 -12.49 0.34 3.62
N VAL A 91 -11.44 -0.39 3.28
CA VAL A 91 -10.11 0.18 3.02
C VAL A 91 -10.15 1.09 1.80
N MET A 92 -10.82 0.66 0.73
CA MET A 92 -10.97 1.46 -0.49
C MET A 92 -11.68 2.78 -0.20
N ILE A 93 -12.75 2.75 0.57
CA ILE A 93 -13.49 3.95 0.98
C ILE A 93 -12.59 4.88 1.80
N THR A 94 -11.85 4.35 2.76
CA THR A 94 -10.95 5.14 3.60
C THR A 94 -9.83 5.80 2.77
N MET A 95 -9.24 5.07 1.82
CA MET A 95 -8.23 5.61 0.91
C MET A 95 -8.79 6.78 0.09
N THR A 96 -10.02 6.64 -0.41
CA THR A 96 -10.69 7.66 -1.20
C THR A 96 -11.00 8.91 -0.37
N GLU A 97 -11.56 8.74 0.81
CA GLU A 97 -11.95 9.84 1.69
C GLU A 97 -10.74 10.61 2.24
N ARG A 98 -9.71 9.89 2.64
CA ARG A 98 -8.51 10.47 3.26
C ARG A 98 -7.40 10.75 2.28
N ARG A 99 -7.57 10.39 1.01
CA ARG A 99 -6.66 10.71 -0.10
C ARG A 99 -5.23 10.21 0.09
N PHE A 100 -5.07 9.00 0.62
CA PHE A 100 -3.78 8.31 0.60
C PHE A 100 -3.86 7.07 -0.30
N ARG A 101 -2.72 6.63 -0.82
CA ARG A 101 -2.63 5.56 -1.82
C ARG A 101 -1.89 4.33 -1.34
N HIS A 102 -1.32 4.36 -0.15
CA HIS A 102 -0.51 3.29 0.41
C HIS A 102 -0.89 3.09 1.86
N LEU A 103 -1.13 1.84 2.23
CA LEU A 103 -1.59 1.46 3.56
C LEU A 103 -0.70 0.35 4.10
N PRO A 104 0.16 0.64 5.07
CA PRO A 104 0.87 -0.42 5.79
C PRO A 104 -0.12 -1.28 6.57
N ILE A 105 0.09 -2.59 6.54
CA ILE A 105 -0.76 -3.56 7.23
C ILE A 105 0.00 -4.10 8.43
N MET A 106 -0.61 -3.92 9.60
CA MET A 106 -0.06 -4.37 10.88
C MET A 106 -0.89 -5.54 11.41
N ASP A 107 -0.20 -6.59 11.84
CA ASP A 107 -0.80 -7.66 12.61
C ASP A 107 -0.30 -7.48 14.05
N ASP A 108 -1.14 -6.92 14.91
CA ASP A 108 -0.76 -6.38 16.21
C ASP A 108 0.41 -5.39 16.06
N ASP A 109 1.58 -5.71 16.60
CA ASP A 109 2.75 -4.83 16.53
C ASP A 109 3.70 -5.15 15.37
N THR A 110 3.33 -6.10 14.51
CA THR A 110 4.19 -6.57 13.41
C THR A 110 3.71 -6.03 12.07
N LEU A 111 4.60 -5.36 11.35
CA LEU A 111 4.34 -4.95 9.97
C LEU A 111 4.41 -6.18 9.06
N ILE A 112 3.32 -6.53 8.39
CA ILE A 112 3.23 -7.71 7.54
C ILE A 112 3.17 -7.40 6.05
N GLY A 113 2.96 -6.16 5.68
CA GLY A 113 2.96 -5.77 4.27
C GLY A 113 2.51 -4.33 4.08
N ILE A 114 2.45 -3.94 2.82
CA ILE A 114 1.92 -2.65 2.39
C ILE A 114 1.01 -2.87 1.19
N ILE A 115 -0.14 -2.20 1.18
CA ILE A 115 -1.12 -2.28 0.10
C ILE A 115 -1.24 -0.92 -0.56
N SER A 116 -1.15 -0.90 -1.89
CA SER A 116 -1.38 0.30 -2.70
C SER A 116 -2.82 0.37 -3.19
N ILE A 117 -3.24 1.57 -3.63
CA ILE A 117 -4.57 1.73 -4.27
C ILE A 117 -4.68 0.82 -5.50
N GLY A 118 -3.60 0.60 -6.23
CA GLY A 118 -3.56 -0.32 -7.37
C GLY A 118 -3.87 -1.77 -6.97
N ASP A 119 -3.31 -2.22 -5.85
CA ASP A 119 -3.58 -3.56 -5.30
C ASP A 119 -5.06 -3.71 -4.94
N VAL A 120 -5.64 -2.68 -4.32
CA VAL A 120 -7.04 -2.67 -3.90
C VAL A 120 -7.98 -2.71 -5.11
N VAL A 121 -7.72 -1.87 -6.11
CA VAL A 121 -8.52 -1.83 -7.34
C VAL A 121 -8.46 -3.17 -8.08
N LYS A 122 -7.26 -3.73 -8.23
CA LYS A 122 -7.08 -5.03 -8.89
C LYS A 122 -7.85 -6.14 -8.17
N ALA A 123 -7.71 -6.21 -6.84
CA ALA A 123 -8.41 -7.21 -6.05
C ALA A 123 -9.94 -7.06 -6.15
N GLN A 124 -10.43 -5.83 -6.16
CA GLN A 124 -11.85 -5.55 -6.29
C GLN A 124 -12.38 -5.97 -7.66
N MET A 125 -11.62 -5.70 -8.72
CA MET A 125 -11.98 -6.13 -10.08
C MET A 125 -12.01 -7.65 -10.19
N ASP A 126 -11.02 -8.34 -9.64
CA ASP A 126 -10.95 -9.80 -9.63
C ASP A 126 -12.13 -10.42 -8.86
N ASP A 127 -12.51 -9.81 -7.73
CA ASP A 127 -13.65 -10.25 -6.92
C ASP A 127 -14.96 -10.10 -7.70
N TYR A 128 -15.18 -8.97 -8.37
CA TYR A 128 -16.36 -8.74 -9.21
C TYR A 128 -16.39 -9.70 -10.39
N GLN A 129 -15.26 -9.93 -11.05
CA GLN A 129 -15.19 -10.88 -12.17
C GLN A 129 -15.56 -12.29 -11.72
N GLY A 130 -15.09 -12.72 -10.57
CA GLY A 130 -15.45 -14.01 -9.99
C GLY A 130 -16.95 -14.14 -9.73
N LYS A 131 -17.59 -13.09 -9.24
CA LYS A 131 -19.04 -13.05 -9.01
C LYS A 131 -19.83 -13.10 -10.32
N ILE A 132 -19.38 -12.39 -11.34
CA ILE A 132 -19.99 -12.41 -12.67
C ILE A 132 -19.90 -13.83 -13.27
N ASP A 133 -18.75 -14.46 -13.22
CA ASP A 133 -18.54 -15.80 -13.75
C ASP A 133 -19.44 -16.82 -13.04
N THR A 134 -19.58 -16.71 -11.72
CA THR A 134 -20.47 -17.57 -10.92
C THR A 134 -21.93 -17.41 -11.36
N LEU A 135 -22.40 -16.18 -11.56
CA LEU A 135 -23.75 -15.91 -12.04
C LEU A 135 -23.99 -16.50 -13.43
N HIS A 136 -23.02 -16.38 -14.33
CA HIS A 136 -23.11 -16.98 -15.67
C HIS A 136 -23.25 -18.50 -15.60
N ILE A 137 -22.47 -19.17 -14.77
CA ILE A 137 -22.57 -20.62 -14.56
C ILE A 137 -23.96 -21.01 -14.04
N GLN A 138 -24.47 -20.30 -13.04
CA GLN A 138 -25.80 -20.56 -12.48
C GLN A 138 -26.92 -20.40 -13.50
N ILE A 139 -26.86 -19.36 -14.32
CA ILE A 139 -27.84 -19.13 -15.39
C ILE A 139 -27.79 -20.27 -16.42
N THR A 140 -26.59 -20.66 -16.85
CA THR A 140 -26.41 -21.74 -17.82
C THR A 140 -26.93 -23.10 -17.28
N GLU A 141 -26.65 -23.41 -16.03
CA GLU A 141 -27.17 -24.62 -15.37
C GLU A 141 -28.68 -24.59 -15.26
N GLY A 142 -29.27 -23.44 -14.93
CA GLY A 142 -30.70 -23.26 -14.90
C GLY A 142 -31.36 -23.48 -16.25
N GLU A 143 -30.79 -22.99 -17.34
CA GLU A 143 -31.28 -23.23 -18.72
C GLU A 143 -31.22 -24.70 -19.10
N VAL A 144 -30.16 -25.39 -18.73
CA VAL A 144 -30.00 -26.81 -19.02
C VAL A 144 -30.97 -27.67 -18.23
N ALA A 145 -31.32 -27.27 -17.01
CA ALA A 145 -32.24 -27.99 -16.12
C ALA A 145 -33.70 -27.91 -16.55
N GLU A 146 -34.06 -26.91 -17.36
CA GLU A 146 -35.41 -26.76 -17.93
C GLU A 146 -35.59 -27.65 -19.15
#